data_c744ff70443309f692f7c6a6e001cf46
#
_entry.id   c744ff70443309f692f7c6a6e001cf46
#
_cell.length_a   1.000
_cell.length_b   1.000
_cell.length_c   1.000
_cell.angle_alpha   90.00
_cell.angle_beta   90.00
_cell.angle_gamma   90.00
#
_symmetry.space_group_name_H-M   'P 1'
#
loop_
_entity.id
_entity.type
_entity.pdbx_description
1 polymer ?
#
loop_
_entity_poly.entity_id
_entity_poly.type
_entity_poly.pdbx_seq_one_letter_code
_entity_poly.pdbx_strand_id
1 'polypeptide(L)'
;MKNFIKTLALGLIVIPLYVQAGGNPEHVKFPQDYEKNFKQYATMNRANQTQVAKLYANEIAVNSFTKDSKSGPGSVVVMEIYNTKKDADGKPVVGKDGLFEIDSLAAVGVMQNRVDWDVSFSKEDRTGNWGYAVFNPDGSAKSNDLNCVQCHTPLKAQDHMFTYQKLVEFVKK
;
A
#
# COMPACT_ATOMS: atom_id res chain seq x y z
N MET A 1 -27.52 44.35 48.03
CA MET A 1 -26.27 43.84 47.46
C MET A 1 -26.62 42.62 46.63
N LYS A 2 -26.54 42.72 45.27
CA LYS A 2 -26.89 41.63 44.35
C LYS A 2 -25.62 40.92 43.93
N ASN A 3 -25.44 39.68 44.33
CA ASN A 3 -24.30 38.85 43.92
C ASN A 3 -24.58 38.28 42.51
N PHE A 4 -23.81 38.71 41.50
CA PHE A 4 -23.79 38.09 40.17
C PHE A 4 -22.85 36.90 40.19
N ILE A 5 -23.41 35.70 40.09
CA ILE A 5 -22.66 34.48 39.86
C ILE A 5 -22.37 34.41 38.35
N LYS A 6 -21.09 34.56 37.95
CA LYS A 6 -20.60 34.34 36.60
C LYS A 6 -20.42 32.86 36.37
N THR A 7 -21.31 32.23 35.64
CA THR A 7 -21.18 30.87 35.21
C THR A 7 -20.15 30.79 34.07
N LEU A 8 -19.00 30.18 34.32
CA LEU A 8 -17.97 29.93 33.31
C LEU A 8 -18.35 28.66 32.54
N ALA A 9 -18.80 28.83 31.30
CA ALA A 9 -19.07 27.71 30.41
C ALA A 9 -17.73 27.15 29.86
N LEU A 10 -17.34 25.98 30.36
CA LEU A 10 -16.17 25.24 29.86
C LEU A 10 -16.58 24.54 28.55
N GLY A 11 -16.20 25.11 27.42
CA GLY A 11 -16.41 24.48 26.11
C GLY A 11 -15.52 23.24 25.95
N LEU A 12 -16.14 22.07 25.82
CA LEU A 12 -15.43 20.85 25.44
C LEU A 12 -14.97 21.00 23.97
N ILE A 13 -13.69 21.15 23.73
CA ILE A 13 -13.09 21.05 22.38
C ILE A 13 -13.02 19.55 22.06
N VAL A 14 -13.95 19.07 21.24
CA VAL A 14 -13.87 17.73 20.65
C VAL A 14 -12.84 17.81 19.53
N ILE A 15 -11.61 17.36 19.81
CA ILE A 15 -10.59 17.16 18.76
C ILE A 15 -11.00 15.90 17.99
N PRO A 16 -11.29 16.00 16.69
CA PRO A 16 -11.57 14.79 15.89
C PRO A 16 -10.30 13.93 15.90
N LEU A 17 -10.41 12.71 16.43
CA LEU A 17 -9.42 11.66 16.22
C LEU A 17 -9.46 11.30 14.75
N TYR A 18 -8.51 11.81 13.97
CA TYR A 18 -8.27 11.33 12.61
C TYR A 18 -7.75 9.89 12.76
N VAL A 19 -8.60 8.92 12.47
CA VAL A 19 -8.17 7.54 12.24
C VAL A 19 -7.31 7.59 10.99
N GLN A 20 -6.00 7.48 11.16
CA GLN A 20 -5.09 7.40 10.02
C GLN A 20 -5.44 6.14 9.21
N ALA A 21 -5.87 6.36 7.98
CA ALA A 21 -5.99 5.31 6.99
C ALA A 21 -4.62 4.63 6.83
N GLY A 22 -4.56 3.31 6.68
CA GLY A 22 -3.31 2.58 6.51
C GLY A 22 -2.52 3.11 5.33
N GLY A 23 -1.39 3.73 5.64
CA GLY A 23 -0.63 4.53 4.70
C GLY A 23 -1.16 5.96 4.57
N ASN A 24 -0.56 6.73 3.69
CA ASN A 24 -0.84 8.16 3.57
C ASN A 24 -1.26 8.56 2.15
N PRO A 25 -2.56 8.45 1.79
CA PRO A 25 -3.07 8.79 0.46
C PRO A 25 -3.03 10.30 0.15
N GLU A 26 -2.75 11.16 1.13
CA GLU A 26 -2.52 12.58 0.90
C GLU A 26 -1.18 12.81 0.20
N HIS A 27 -0.17 12.02 0.53
CA HIS A 27 1.19 12.11 -0.02
C HIS A 27 1.43 11.10 -1.14
N VAL A 28 1.04 9.84 -0.96
CA VAL A 28 1.15 8.79 -1.97
C VAL A 28 -0.08 8.80 -2.86
N LYS A 29 0.10 8.97 -4.17
CA LYS A 29 -1.02 9.12 -5.11
C LYS A 29 -1.35 7.80 -5.80
N PHE A 30 -2.65 7.59 -6.05
CA PHE A 30 -3.09 6.48 -6.90
C PHE A 30 -2.57 6.69 -8.33
N PRO A 31 -1.79 5.75 -8.88
CA PRO A 31 -1.26 5.89 -10.23
C PRO A 31 -2.35 5.54 -11.26
N GLN A 32 -2.88 6.55 -11.93
CA GLN A 32 -3.90 6.36 -12.96
C GLN A 32 -3.35 5.48 -14.10
N ASP A 33 -4.21 4.64 -14.68
CA ASP A 33 -3.87 3.76 -15.81
C ASP A 33 -2.64 2.86 -15.60
N TYR A 34 -2.29 2.52 -14.34
CA TYR A 34 -1.14 1.67 -14.04
C TYR A 34 -1.23 0.30 -14.73
N GLU A 35 -2.41 -0.26 -14.88
CA GLU A 35 -2.63 -1.54 -15.56
C GLU A 35 -2.12 -1.54 -17.01
N LYS A 36 -2.18 -0.37 -17.69
CA LYS A 36 -1.71 -0.18 -19.07
C LYS A 36 -0.22 0.19 -19.13
N ASN A 37 0.22 0.98 -18.14
CA ASN A 37 1.51 1.67 -18.21
C ASN A 37 2.62 0.97 -17.42
N PHE A 38 2.28 0.11 -16.46
CA PHE A 38 3.26 -0.61 -15.64
C PHE A 38 3.42 -2.05 -16.12
N LYS A 39 4.56 -2.65 -15.79
CA LYS A 39 4.83 -4.07 -16.07
C LYS A 39 4.30 -4.93 -14.93
N GLN A 40 3.41 -5.86 -15.23
CA GLN A 40 3.03 -6.90 -14.27
C GLN A 40 4.21 -7.86 -14.11
N TYR A 41 4.79 -7.93 -12.90
CA TYR A 41 5.96 -8.75 -12.66
C TYR A 41 5.68 -10.04 -11.87
N ALA A 42 4.53 -10.13 -11.19
CA ALA A 42 4.14 -11.37 -10.51
C ALA A 42 2.62 -11.45 -10.28
N THR A 43 2.15 -12.70 -10.15
CA THR A 43 0.87 -13.05 -9.51
C THR A 43 1.16 -14.10 -8.45
N MET A 44 0.57 -13.98 -7.26
CA MET A 44 0.82 -14.91 -6.16
C MET A 44 -0.34 -14.97 -5.16
N ASN A 45 -0.49 -16.12 -4.51
CA ASN A 45 -1.32 -16.21 -3.32
C ASN A 45 -0.66 -15.39 -2.20
N ARG A 46 -1.46 -14.60 -1.47
CA ARG A 46 -0.94 -13.84 -0.32
C ARG A 46 -0.70 -14.77 0.88
N ALA A 47 0.21 -14.36 1.76
CA ALA A 47 0.59 -15.13 2.95
C ALA A 47 -0.61 -15.43 3.89
N ASN A 48 -1.67 -14.62 3.84
CA ASN A 48 -2.91 -14.87 4.59
C ASN A 48 -3.74 -16.06 4.08
N GLN A 49 -3.32 -16.69 2.97
CA GLN A 49 -3.97 -17.85 2.35
C GLN A 49 -5.46 -17.65 2.00
N THR A 50 -5.90 -16.42 1.79
CA THR A 50 -7.29 -16.10 1.46
C THR A 50 -7.44 -15.14 0.28
N GLN A 51 -6.33 -14.60 -0.22
CA GLN A 51 -6.30 -13.56 -1.25
C GLN A 51 -5.20 -13.84 -2.28
N VAL A 52 -5.39 -13.27 -3.47
CA VAL A 52 -4.38 -13.23 -4.55
C VAL A 52 -3.87 -11.81 -4.69
N ALA A 53 -2.58 -11.65 -4.96
CA ALA A 53 -1.98 -10.39 -5.37
C ALA A 53 -1.51 -10.45 -6.81
N LYS A 54 -1.79 -9.39 -7.61
CA LYS A 54 -1.08 -9.07 -8.84
C LYS A 54 -0.19 -7.86 -8.59
N LEU A 55 1.04 -7.92 -9.07
CA LEU A 55 2.09 -6.97 -8.74
C LEU A 55 2.59 -6.28 -9.99
N TYR A 56 2.63 -4.96 -9.96
CA TYR A 56 3.04 -4.12 -11.07
C TYR A 56 4.16 -3.17 -10.64
N ALA A 57 5.07 -2.87 -11.56
CA ALA A 57 6.14 -1.89 -11.37
C ALA A 57 6.19 -0.94 -12.56
N ASN A 58 6.39 0.35 -12.31
CA ASN A 58 6.59 1.31 -13.39
C ASN A 58 7.96 1.11 -14.06
N GLU A 59 8.17 1.74 -15.20
CA GLU A 59 9.41 1.61 -15.97
C GLU A 59 10.63 2.04 -15.16
N ILE A 60 10.52 3.08 -14.33
CA ILE A 60 11.61 3.55 -13.46
C ILE A 60 12.01 2.44 -12.47
N ALA A 61 11.06 1.79 -11.82
CA ALA A 61 11.34 0.69 -10.92
C ALA A 61 12.01 -0.48 -11.66
N VAL A 62 11.47 -0.90 -12.81
CA VAL A 62 12.03 -2.00 -13.62
C VAL A 62 13.47 -1.69 -14.01
N ASN A 63 13.74 -0.50 -14.56
CA ASN A 63 15.09 -0.09 -14.99
C ASN A 63 16.08 0.02 -13.82
N SER A 64 15.65 0.55 -12.68
CA SER A 64 16.48 0.65 -11.48
C SER A 64 16.86 -0.73 -10.93
N PHE A 65 15.90 -1.67 -10.90
CA PHE A 65 16.17 -3.04 -10.46
C PHE A 65 17.04 -3.82 -11.46
N THR A 66 16.92 -3.57 -12.74
CA THR A 66 17.79 -4.15 -13.77
C THR A 66 19.24 -3.74 -13.55
N LYS A 67 19.47 -2.47 -13.20
CA LYS A 67 20.80 -1.90 -13.01
C LYS A 67 21.43 -2.27 -11.66
N ASP A 68 20.70 -2.02 -10.57
CA ASP A 68 21.28 -2.00 -9.23
C ASP A 68 20.58 -2.97 -8.24
N SER A 69 19.59 -3.74 -8.70
CA SER A 69 18.70 -4.56 -7.86
C SER A 69 18.09 -3.77 -6.68
N LYS A 70 17.81 -2.47 -6.92
CA LYS A 70 17.33 -1.52 -5.93
C LYS A 70 16.47 -0.45 -6.60
N SER A 71 15.47 0.06 -5.88
CA SER A 71 14.63 1.14 -6.40
C SER A 71 15.39 2.46 -6.51
N GLY A 72 15.13 3.18 -7.59
CA GLY A 72 15.52 4.58 -7.74
C GLY A 72 14.37 5.54 -7.39
N PRO A 73 14.67 6.84 -7.20
CA PRO A 73 13.64 7.86 -7.06
C PRO A 73 12.67 7.85 -8.24
N GLY A 74 11.37 7.95 -7.96
CA GLY A 74 10.31 7.83 -8.96
C GLY A 74 9.83 6.39 -9.20
N SER A 75 10.44 5.38 -8.55
CA SER A 75 9.91 4.02 -8.57
C SER A 75 8.53 3.96 -7.94
N VAL A 76 7.61 3.27 -8.62
CA VAL A 76 6.26 2.99 -8.13
C VAL A 76 5.97 1.51 -8.28
N VAL A 77 5.49 0.90 -7.20
CA VAL A 77 5.03 -0.48 -7.18
C VAL A 77 3.57 -0.50 -6.75
N VAL A 78 2.76 -1.26 -7.48
CA VAL A 78 1.33 -1.44 -7.21
C VAL A 78 1.06 -2.89 -6.92
N MET A 79 0.23 -3.14 -5.90
CA MET A 79 -0.29 -4.45 -5.55
C MET A 79 -1.82 -4.42 -5.61
N GLU A 80 -2.40 -5.05 -6.61
CA GLU A 80 -3.81 -5.39 -6.58
C GLU A 80 -4.05 -6.53 -5.60
N ILE A 81 -5.06 -6.39 -4.76
CA ILE A 81 -5.44 -7.38 -3.75
C ILE A 81 -6.83 -7.89 -4.11
N TYR A 82 -6.91 -9.15 -4.46
CA TYR A 82 -8.14 -9.79 -4.88
C TYR A 82 -8.71 -10.71 -3.79
N ASN A 83 -10.01 -10.64 -3.58
CA ASN A 83 -10.77 -11.70 -2.94
C ASN A 83 -10.74 -12.95 -3.83
N THR A 84 -10.92 -14.11 -3.22
CA THR A 84 -10.91 -15.39 -3.91
C THR A 84 -12.29 -16.02 -3.89
N LYS A 85 -12.63 -16.76 -4.95
CA LYS A 85 -13.80 -17.64 -4.94
C LYS A 85 -13.68 -18.63 -3.81
N LYS A 86 -14.82 -18.98 -3.22
CA LYS A 86 -14.92 -19.92 -2.10
C LYS A 86 -15.65 -21.18 -2.54
N ASP A 87 -15.21 -22.31 -2.03
CA ASP A 87 -15.93 -23.58 -2.12
C ASP A 87 -17.07 -23.63 -1.07
N ALA A 88 -17.76 -24.77 -1.00
CA ALA A 88 -18.87 -24.98 -0.07
C ALA A 88 -18.45 -24.90 1.41
N ASP A 89 -17.17 -25.14 1.72
CA ASP A 89 -16.60 -25.06 3.07
C ASP A 89 -16.05 -23.65 3.39
N GLY A 90 -16.19 -22.69 2.47
CA GLY A 90 -15.67 -21.33 2.62
C GLY A 90 -14.17 -21.19 2.40
N LYS A 91 -13.50 -22.22 1.87
CA LYS A 91 -12.06 -22.19 1.53
C LYS A 91 -11.83 -21.63 0.14
N PRO A 92 -10.67 -20.98 -0.13
CA PRO A 92 -10.34 -20.56 -1.47
C PRO A 92 -10.28 -21.72 -2.46
N VAL A 93 -10.91 -21.54 -3.61
CA VAL A 93 -10.80 -22.48 -4.73
C VAL A 93 -9.41 -22.36 -5.35
N VAL A 94 -8.71 -23.48 -5.49
CA VAL A 94 -7.36 -23.53 -6.09
C VAL A 94 -7.47 -23.82 -7.58
N GLY A 95 -6.91 -22.97 -8.42
CA GLY A 95 -6.81 -23.17 -9.85
C GLY A 95 -5.73 -24.20 -10.23
N LYS A 96 -5.69 -24.58 -11.51
CA LYS A 96 -4.76 -25.60 -12.04
C LYS A 96 -3.28 -25.20 -11.93
N ASP A 97 -3.00 -23.89 -11.85
CA ASP A 97 -1.66 -23.30 -11.69
C ASP A 97 -1.22 -23.16 -10.23
N GLY A 98 -2.04 -23.64 -9.27
CA GLY A 98 -1.80 -23.52 -7.84
C GLY A 98 -2.14 -22.15 -7.26
N LEU A 99 -2.61 -21.20 -8.07
CA LEU A 99 -3.14 -19.93 -7.59
C LEU A 99 -4.59 -20.09 -7.18
N PHE A 100 -5.04 -19.28 -6.25
CA PHE A 100 -6.48 -19.21 -5.93
C PHE A 100 -7.25 -18.53 -7.07
N GLU A 101 -8.45 -19.00 -7.34
CA GLU A 101 -9.33 -18.36 -8.31
C GLU A 101 -9.79 -17.00 -7.81
N ILE A 102 -9.57 -15.98 -8.63
CA ILE A 102 -9.94 -14.59 -8.34
C ILE A 102 -11.46 -14.43 -8.42
N ASP A 103 -12.02 -13.69 -7.44
CA ASP A 103 -13.41 -13.25 -7.42
C ASP A 103 -13.51 -11.75 -7.75
N SER A 104 -13.08 -10.89 -6.85
CA SER A 104 -13.24 -9.43 -6.98
C SER A 104 -12.01 -8.67 -6.49
N LEU A 105 -11.72 -7.51 -7.08
CA LEU A 105 -10.68 -6.60 -6.62
C LEU A 105 -11.13 -5.94 -5.30
N ALA A 106 -10.39 -6.16 -4.23
CA ALA A 106 -10.72 -5.69 -2.87
C ALA A 106 -10.02 -4.38 -2.51
N ALA A 107 -8.80 -4.19 -3.00
CA ALA A 107 -7.98 -3.02 -2.70
C ALA A 107 -6.78 -2.93 -3.65
N VAL A 108 -6.19 -1.73 -3.70
CA VAL A 108 -4.94 -1.45 -4.43
C VAL A 108 -3.94 -0.83 -3.46
N GLY A 109 -2.87 -1.56 -3.13
CA GLY A 109 -1.74 -1.03 -2.37
C GLY A 109 -0.74 -0.35 -3.29
N VAL A 110 -0.24 0.81 -2.90
CA VAL A 110 0.74 1.59 -3.67
C VAL A 110 1.94 1.91 -2.79
N MET A 111 3.14 1.68 -3.33
CA MET A 111 4.40 2.16 -2.78
C MET A 111 5.04 3.13 -3.77
N GLN A 112 5.48 4.29 -3.29
CA GLN A 112 6.21 5.29 -4.10
C GLN A 112 7.53 5.63 -3.45
N ASN A 113 8.63 5.58 -4.23
CA ASN A 113 9.95 6.00 -3.79
C ASN A 113 10.22 7.43 -4.26
N ARG A 114 10.39 8.37 -3.33
CA ARG A 114 10.68 9.77 -3.63
C ARG A 114 11.73 10.33 -2.68
N VAL A 115 12.54 11.25 -3.17
CA VAL A 115 13.53 12.01 -2.36
C VAL A 115 13.01 13.40 -1.97
N ASP A 116 11.96 13.87 -2.65
CA ASP A 116 11.36 15.19 -2.54
C ASP A 116 10.00 15.16 -1.83
N TRP A 117 9.85 14.29 -0.82
CA TRP A 117 8.65 14.27 0.00
C TRP A 117 8.42 15.62 0.68
N ASP A 118 7.15 16.04 0.71
CA ASP A 118 6.75 17.24 1.45
C ASP A 118 7.18 17.15 2.93
N VAL A 119 7.55 18.27 3.54
CA VAL A 119 8.00 18.34 4.94
C VAL A 119 6.92 17.89 5.93
N SER A 120 5.64 17.97 5.56
CA SER A 120 4.51 17.47 6.35
C SER A 120 4.42 15.94 6.38
N PHE A 121 5.08 15.25 5.42
CA PHE A 121 5.18 13.79 5.42
C PHE A 121 6.43 13.35 6.17
N SER A 122 6.26 13.07 7.44
CA SER A 122 7.35 12.82 8.36
C SER A 122 8.17 11.57 8.00
N LYS A 123 9.38 11.46 8.56
CA LYS A 123 10.21 10.26 8.37
C LYS A 123 9.65 9.03 9.08
N GLU A 124 8.85 9.23 10.10
CA GLU A 124 8.16 8.19 10.87
C GLU A 124 7.01 7.57 10.08
N ASP A 125 6.46 8.30 9.10
CA ASP A 125 5.34 7.86 8.25
C ASP A 125 5.79 7.12 6.98
N ARG A 126 7.10 6.87 6.82
CA ARG A 126 7.70 6.22 5.66
C ARG A 126 8.92 5.39 6.01
N THR A 127 9.35 4.49 5.14
CA THR A 127 10.60 3.73 5.32
C THR A 127 11.63 4.19 4.30
N GLY A 128 12.65 4.89 4.76
CA GLY A 128 13.61 5.54 3.87
C GLY A 128 12.91 6.52 2.93
N ASN A 129 12.98 6.28 1.63
CA ASN A 129 12.31 7.08 0.60
C ASN A 129 10.94 6.53 0.19
N TRP A 130 10.50 5.41 0.76
CA TRP A 130 9.23 4.78 0.42
C TRP A 130 8.07 5.30 1.26
N GLY A 131 7.06 5.85 0.58
CA GLY A 131 5.72 6.11 1.13
C GLY A 131 4.74 5.04 0.67
N TYR A 132 3.65 4.88 1.43
CA TYR A 132 2.65 3.82 1.25
C TYR A 132 1.25 4.38 1.31
N ALA A 133 0.34 3.82 0.51
CA ALA A 133 -1.10 4.04 0.66
C ALA A 133 -1.90 2.86 0.17
N VAL A 134 -3.13 2.74 0.64
CA VAL A 134 -4.10 1.76 0.17
C VAL A 134 -5.33 2.50 -0.36
N PHE A 135 -5.81 2.05 -1.50
CA PHE A 135 -6.93 2.62 -2.23
C PHE A 135 -8.03 1.58 -2.45
N ASN A 136 -9.24 2.06 -2.63
CA ASN A 136 -10.34 1.27 -3.19
C ASN A 136 -10.09 0.99 -4.68
N PRO A 137 -10.82 0.04 -5.28
CA PRO A 137 -10.68 -0.26 -6.71
C PRO A 137 -10.90 0.93 -7.65
N ASP A 138 -11.69 1.92 -7.24
CA ASP A 138 -11.95 3.15 -7.97
C ASP A 138 -10.87 4.24 -7.83
N GLY A 139 -9.80 3.95 -7.07
CA GLY A 139 -8.72 4.88 -6.79
C GLY A 139 -8.97 5.87 -5.65
N SER A 140 -10.14 5.83 -5.01
CA SER A 140 -10.39 6.62 -3.80
C SER A 140 -9.60 6.07 -2.61
N ALA A 141 -9.22 6.93 -1.66
CA ALA A 141 -8.51 6.53 -0.45
C ALA A 141 -9.30 5.47 0.33
N LYS A 142 -8.65 4.36 0.67
CA LYS A 142 -9.26 3.29 1.48
C LYS A 142 -8.92 3.49 2.94
N SER A 143 -9.93 3.75 3.77
CA SER A 143 -9.76 3.74 5.23
C SER A 143 -9.44 2.33 5.70
N ASN A 144 -8.38 2.18 6.49
CA ASN A 144 -7.96 0.93 7.12
C ASN A 144 -7.03 1.23 8.31
N ASP A 145 -6.77 0.22 9.13
CA ASP A 145 -5.94 0.28 10.35
C ASP A 145 -4.52 -0.30 10.16
N LEU A 146 -4.10 -0.51 8.90
CA LEU A 146 -2.80 -1.11 8.59
C LEU A 146 -1.65 -0.15 8.92
N ASN A 147 -0.69 -0.58 9.70
CA ASN A 147 0.56 0.14 9.89
C ASN A 147 1.60 -0.32 8.85
N CYS A 148 1.58 0.34 7.68
CA CYS A 148 2.47 -0.01 6.57
C CYS A 148 3.95 0.12 6.96
N VAL A 149 4.32 1.20 7.65
CA VAL A 149 5.70 1.46 8.05
C VAL A 149 6.21 0.37 8.99
N GLN A 150 5.43 -0.01 10.00
CA GLN A 150 5.82 -1.07 10.93
C GLN A 150 6.11 -2.39 10.23
N CYS A 151 5.26 -2.77 9.27
CA CYS A 151 5.44 -4.01 8.51
C CYS A 151 6.63 -3.95 7.53
N HIS A 152 6.88 -2.80 6.90
CA HIS A 152 7.91 -2.65 5.88
C HIS A 152 9.30 -2.30 6.46
N THR A 153 9.40 -1.75 7.67
CA THR A 153 10.67 -1.35 8.31
C THR A 153 11.69 -2.51 8.43
N PRO A 154 11.32 -3.74 8.84
CA PRO A 154 12.27 -4.85 8.95
C PRO A 154 12.88 -5.29 7.62
N LEU A 155 12.27 -4.90 6.49
CA LEU A 155 12.66 -5.34 5.14
C LEU A 155 13.75 -4.47 4.50
N LYS A 156 14.56 -3.76 5.27
CA LYS A 156 15.59 -2.84 4.74
C LYS A 156 16.55 -3.51 3.75
N ALA A 157 16.95 -4.76 4.00
CA ALA A 157 17.82 -5.51 3.10
C ALA A 157 17.14 -5.91 1.77
N GLN A 158 15.81 -5.81 1.71
CA GLN A 158 14.97 -6.08 0.54
C GLN A 158 14.33 -4.78 0.01
N ASP A 159 15.02 -3.67 0.17
CA ASP A 159 14.52 -2.34 -0.24
C ASP A 159 13.11 -2.04 0.27
N HIS A 160 12.80 -2.50 1.50
CA HIS A 160 11.49 -2.39 2.15
C HIS A 160 10.32 -3.05 1.39
N MET A 161 10.58 -4.05 0.52
CA MET A 161 9.57 -4.70 -0.32
C MET A 161 9.40 -6.18 0.03
N PHE A 162 8.21 -6.63 0.38
CA PHE A 162 7.90 -8.07 0.54
C PHE A 162 8.10 -8.86 -0.75
N THR A 163 7.95 -8.21 -1.89
CA THR A 163 8.01 -8.83 -3.22
C THR A 163 9.32 -8.54 -3.95
N TYR A 164 10.34 -8.09 -3.22
CA TYR A 164 11.67 -7.76 -3.74
C TYR A 164 12.23 -8.85 -4.65
N GLN A 165 12.27 -10.10 -4.16
CA GLN A 165 12.84 -11.20 -4.92
C GLN A 165 12.08 -11.47 -6.23
N LYS A 166 10.75 -11.29 -6.25
CA LYS A 166 9.94 -11.44 -7.46
C LYS A 166 10.29 -10.40 -8.53
N LEU A 167 10.53 -9.16 -8.11
CA LEU A 167 10.95 -8.12 -9.05
C LEU A 167 12.38 -8.36 -9.56
N VAL A 168 13.30 -8.75 -8.69
CA VAL A 168 14.68 -9.15 -9.09
C VAL A 168 14.66 -10.30 -10.10
N GLU A 169 13.84 -11.32 -9.89
CA GLU A 169 13.69 -12.45 -10.83
C GLU A 169 13.08 -12.02 -12.17
N PHE A 170 12.13 -11.09 -12.12
CA PHE A 170 11.47 -10.57 -13.33
C PHE A 170 12.44 -9.82 -14.24
N VAL A 171 13.28 -8.94 -13.69
CA VAL A 171 14.21 -8.13 -14.48
C VAL A 171 15.43 -8.89 -15.01
N LYS A 172 15.64 -10.14 -14.54
CA LYS A 172 16.73 -11.01 -15.02
C LYS A 172 16.32 -11.93 -16.18
N LYS A 173 15.05 -11.92 -16.55
CA LYS A 173 14.52 -12.71 -17.67
C LYS A 173 14.70 -11.97 -19.00
#